data_d9b0eaee5281eecd2557aef2725c6abe
#
_entry.id   d9b0eaee5281eecd2557aef2725c6abe
#
_cell.length_a   1.000
_cell.length_b   1.000
_cell.length_c   1.000
_cell.angle_alpha   90.00
_cell.angle_beta   90.00
_cell.angle_gamma   90.00
#
_symmetry.space_group_name_H-M   'P 1'
#
loop_
_entity.id
_entity.type
_entity.pdbx_description
1 polymer ?
#
loop_
_entity_poly.entity_id
_entity_poly.type
_entity_poly.pdbx_seq_one_letter_code
_entity_poly.pdbx_strand_id
1 'polypeptide(L)'
;VSIPLEKMRNKILEQTQNTLYYPVDPTSRNDALVGGTLSCNASGFIPGHKGATRYWVDEIEFMLINGFSLTIKRGDYISIDGKFILDCDGHTFIIDIPRYKRPNIKNASGPYSSMESEIDFIDLIIGSEGIFGLITQCKFNLAEKPKKFLDLFLRLNNENQAIRIYQFLFNEFNGDMSQLSALEYFGHNCQKYMNNKKFMFSNSKEVGLYIQVPIFRGSISSKSHDWSKLFLKFDSSIDLSSINVLND
;
A
#
# COMPACT_ATOMS: atom_id res chain seq x y z
N VAL A 1 -8.84 -6.02 -17.25
CA VAL A 1 -8.15 -4.78 -16.74
C VAL A 1 -8.90 -3.48 -17.04
N SER A 2 -9.89 -3.46 -17.94
CA SER A 2 -10.72 -2.29 -18.27
C SER A 2 -11.89 -2.03 -17.30
N ILE A 3 -11.97 -2.75 -16.20
CA ILE A 3 -12.99 -2.53 -15.16
C ILE A 3 -12.58 -1.38 -14.23
N PRO A 4 -13.52 -0.49 -13.81
CA PRO A 4 -13.27 0.47 -12.75
C PRO A 4 -12.84 -0.22 -11.43
N LEU A 5 -11.85 0.35 -10.76
CA LEU A 5 -11.27 -0.24 -9.54
C LEU A 5 -12.33 -0.43 -8.45
N GLU A 6 -13.15 0.59 -8.20
CA GLU A 6 -14.20 0.53 -7.18
C GLU A 6 -15.26 -0.53 -7.51
N LYS A 7 -15.61 -0.69 -8.81
CA LYS A 7 -16.53 -1.75 -9.24
C LYS A 7 -15.95 -3.15 -8.95
N MET A 8 -14.66 -3.36 -9.21
CA MET A 8 -13.98 -4.62 -8.88
C MET A 8 -14.00 -4.86 -7.37
N ARG A 9 -13.64 -3.86 -6.56
CA ARG A 9 -13.62 -3.94 -5.09
C ARG A 9 -14.98 -4.33 -4.52
N ASN A 10 -16.05 -3.66 -4.98
CA ASN A 10 -17.42 -3.95 -4.55
C ASN A 10 -17.85 -5.35 -4.93
N LYS A 11 -17.49 -5.82 -6.13
CA LYS A 11 -17.83 -7.18 -6.57
C LYS A 11 -17.10 -8.25 -5.76
N ILE A 12 -15.84 -8.00 -5.35
CA ILE A 12 -15.11 -8.91 -4.44
C ILE A 12 -15.85 -9.01 -3.11
N LEU A 13 -16.24 -7.90 -2.51
CA LEU A 13 -16.99 -7.89 -1.25
C LEU A 13 -18.32 -8.65 -1.36
N GLU A 14 -19.05 -8.44 -2.43
CA GLU A 14 -20.30 -9.14 -2.70
C GLU A 14 -20.09 -10.66 -2.82
N GLN A 15 -19.17 -11.09 -3.68
CA GLN A 15 -18.91 -12.51 -3.94
C GLN A 15 -18.34 -13.27 -2.75
N THR A 16 -17.59 -12.58 -1.89
CA THR A 16 -17.00 -13.17 -0.70
C THR A 16 -17.82 -12.95 0.58
N GLN A 17 -19.05 -12.47 0.45
CA GLN A 17 -19.91 -12.14 1.59
C GLN A 17 -19.22 -11.24 2.62
N ASN A 18 -18.48 -10.23 2.14
CA ASN A 18 -17.69 -9.29 2.94
C ASN A 18 -16.58 -9.92 3.80
N THR A 19 -16.08 -11.11 3.45
CA THR A 19 -14.98 -11.75 4.19
C THR A 19 -13.61 -11.41 3.66
N LEU A 20 -13.49 -11.19 2.34
CA LEU A 20 -12.24 -10.81 1.67
C LEU A 20 -12.38 -9.46 0.98
N TYR A 21 -11.24 -8.78 0.78
CA TYR A 21 -11.19 -7.53 0.05
C TYR A 21 -9.85 -7.35 -0.68
N TYR A 22 -9.83 -6.45 -1.66
CA TYR A 22 -8.61 -5.98 -2.29
C TYR A 22 -8.12 -4.73 -1.54
N PRO A 23 -6.93 -4.78 -0.88
CA PRO A 23 -6.55 -3.76 0.10
C PRO A 23 -6.03 -2.45 -0.50
N VAL A 24 -5.60 -2.44 -1.77
CA VAL A 24 -5.05 -1.23 -2.36
C VAL A 24 -6.17 -0.22 -2.61
N ASP A 25 -6.06 0.92 -1.95
CA ASP A 25 -7.08 1.96 -1.90
C ASP A 25 -6.49 3.34 -2.25
N PRO A 26 -6.20 3.60 -3.53
CA PRO A 26 -5.71 4.91 -3.95
C PRO A 26 -6.82 5.95 -3.86
N THR A 27 -6.47 7.22 -3.67
CA THR A 27 -7.43 8.33 -3.63
C THR A 27 -8.26 8.45 -4.90
N SER A 28 -7.73 7.99 -6.04
CA SER A 28 -8.40 7.95 -7.34
C SER A 28 -9.29 6.72 -7.58
N ARG A 29 -9.56 5.90 -6.57
CA ARG A 29 -10.25 4.59 -6.73
C ARG A 29 -11.57 4.64 -7.49
N ASN A 30 -12.31 5.75 -7.40
CA ASN A 30 -13.60 5.89 -8.08
C ASN A 30 -13.47 6.05 -9.59
N ASP A 31 -12.35 6.64 -10.04
CA ASP A 31 -12.10 6.99 -11.45
C ASP A 31 -11.06 6.06 -12.10
N ALA A 32 -10.22 5.41 -11.30
CA ALA A 32 -9.15 4.55 -11.78
C ALA A 32 -9.68 3.26 -12.40
N LEU A 33 -9.06 2.83 -13.49
CA LEU A 33 -9.23 1.49 -14.05
C LEU A 33 -8.19 0.54 -13.45
N VAL A 34 -8.54 -0.74 -13.29
CA VAL A 34 -7.65 -1.77 -12.77
C VAL A 34 -6.35 -1.85 -13.58
N GLY A 35 -6.40 -1.76 -14.92
CA GLY A 35 -5.20 -1.74 -15.76
C GLY A 35 -4.28 -0.56 -15.48
N GLY A 36 -4.85 0.62 -15.25
CA GLY A 36 -4.09 1.81 -14.85
C GLY A 36 -3.39 1.62 -13.50
N THR A 37 -4.06 1.00 -12.52
CA THR A 37 -3.43 0.72 -11.20
C THR A 37 -2.29 -0.28 -11.29
N LEU A 38 -2.36 -1.27 -12.19
CA LEU A 38 -1.27 -2.20 -12.50
C LEU A 38 -0.11 -1.46 -13.17
N SER A 39 -0.40 -0.71 -14.24
CA SER A 39 0.63 -0.01 -15.02
C SER A 39 1.43 1.00 -14.20
N CYS A 40 0.78 1.71 -13.27
CA CYS A 40 1.42 2.71 -12.42
C CYS A 40 1.87 2.17 -11.06
N ASN A 41 1.66 0.88 -10.77
CA ASN A 41 1.84 0.32 -9.41
C ASN A 41 1.16 1.20 -8.34
N ALA A 42 -0.10 1.54 -8.56
CA ALA A 42 -0.85 2.42 -7.66
C ALA A 42 -0.79 1.92 -6.23
N SER A 43 -0.71 2.84 -5.27
CA SER A 43 -0.67 2.51 -3.85
C SER A 43 -1.76 3.21 -3.06
N GLY A 44 -2.17 2.58 -1.97
CA GLY A 44 -3.16 3.09 -1.02
C GLY A 44 -2.53 3.49 0.31
N PHE A 45 -3.36 3.58 1.33
CA PHE A 45 -3.00 4.09 2.66
C PHE A 45 -2.17 3.11 3.50
N ILE A 46 -2.23 1.80 3.23
CA ILE A 46 -1.47 0.80 3.98
C ILE A 46 0.03 1.11 3.85
N PRO A 47 0.76 1.26 4.98
CA PRO A 47 2.20 1.49 4.96
C PRO A 47 2.97 0.29 4.39
N GLY A 48 4.14 0.57 3.84
CA GLY A 48 5.03 -0.47 3.31
C GLY A 48 4.54 -1.09 1.99
N HIS A 49 5.19 -2.18 1.58
CA HIS A 49 5.00 -2.80 0.27
C HIS A 49 3.59 -3.39 0.05
N LYS A 50 2.91 -3.83 1.10
CA LYS A 50 1.52 -4.31 1.02
C LYS A 50 0.50 -3.23 0.65
N GLY A 51 0.88 -1.96 0.76
CA GLY A 51 0.05 -0.84 0.28
C GLY A 51 0.06 -0.66 -1.24
N ALA A 52 0.91 -1.36 -1.99
CA ALA A 52 1.08 -1.20 -3.43
C ALA A 52 0.51 -2.39 -4.22
N THR A 53 0.01 -2.11 -5.42
CA THR A 53 -0.62 -3.08 -6.33
C THR A 53 0.28 -4.29 -6.60
N ARG A 54 1.58 -4.09 -6.82
CA ARG A 54 2.57 -5.14 -7.14
C ARG A 54 2.52 -6.30 -6.17
N TYR A 55 2.38 -6.03 -4.88
CA TYR A 55 2.36 -7.08 -3.85
C TYR A 55 1.20 -8.06 -4.03
N TRP A 56 0.07 -7.60 -4.55
CA TRP A 56 -1.17 -8.38 -4.62
C TRP A 56 -1.37 -9.12 -5.93
N VAL A 57 -0.51 -8.91 -6.93
CA VAL A 57 -0.60 -9.59 -8.23
C VAL A 57 -0.01 -10.98 -8.15
N ASP A 58 -0.82 -11.99 -8.45
CA ASP A 58 -0.45 -13.41 -8.51
C ASP A 58 -0.12 -13.86 -9.94
N GLU A 59 -0.92 -13.41 -10.91
CA GLU A 59 -0.83 -13.83 -12.31
C GLU A 59 -1.23 -12.69 -13.23
N ILE A 60 -0.60 -12.60 -14.39
CA ILE A 60 -0.97 -11.67 -15.46
C ILE A 60 -1.05 -12.39 -16.79
N GLU A 61 -1.97 -11.96 -17.65
CA GLU A 61 -1.87 -12.18 -19.08
C GLU A 61 -1.20 -10.94 -19.68
N PHE A 62 -0.07 -11.15 -20.33
CA PHE A 62 0.81 -10.08 -20.80
C PHE A 62 1.06 -10.22 -22.29
N MET A 63 0.73 -9.18 -23.03
CA MET A 63 0.96 -9.09 -24.47
C MET A 63 2.22 -8.29 -24.76
N LEU A 64 3.20 -8.93 -25.38
CA LEU A 64 4.42 -8.31 -25.86
C LEU A 64 4.15 -7.35 -27.02
N ILE A 65 5.08 -6.44 -27.30
CA ILE A 65 4.96 -5.41 -28.32
C ILE A 65 4.74 -5.96 -29.74
N ASN A 66 5.15 -7.18 -30.00
CA ASN A 66 4.94 -7.88 -31.27
C ASN A 66 3.63 -8.68 -31.38
N GLY A 67 2.77 -8.57 -30.37
CA GLY A 67 1.44 -9.19 -30.31
C GLY A 67 1.39 -10.60 -29.71
N PHE A 68 2.52 -11.21 -29.35
CA PHE A 68 2.50 -12.48 -28.61
C PHE A 68 1.98 -12.28 -27.18
N SER A 69 1.16 -13.20 -26.71
CA SER A 69 0.60 -13.19 -25.36
C SER A 69 1.10 -14.35 -24.51
N LEU A 70 1.42 -14.06 -23.26
CA LEU A 70 1.88 -15.01 -22.25
C LEU A 70 1.00 -14.91 -21.01
N THR A 71 0.60 -16.05 -20.45
CA THR A 71 0.07 -16.10 -19.09
C THR A 71 1.23 -16.42 -18.15
N ILE A 72 1.51 -15.52 -17.23
CA ILE A 72 2.66 -15.58 -16.34
C ILE A 72 2.18 -15.52 -14.91
N LYS A 73 2.49 -16.56 -14.15
CA LYS A 73 2.25 -16.60 -12.72
C LYS A 73 3.51 -16.16 -11.96
N ARG A 74 3.33 -15.58 -10.79
CA ARG A 74 4.45 -15.21 -9.93
C ARG A 74 5.32 -16.43 -9.62
N GLY A 75 6.62 -16.29 -9.89
CA GLY A 75 7.61 -17.36 -9.78
C GLY A 75 7.94 -18.09 -11.08
N ASP A 76 7.15 -17.93 -12.16
CA ASP A 76 7.40 -18.64 -13.44
C ASP A 76 8.66 -18.13 -14.14
N TYR A 77 8.91 -16.83 -14.10
CA TYR A 77 10.08 -16.20 -14.71
C TYR A 77 10.82 -15.35 -13.68
N ILE A 78 11.96 -15.89 -13.25
CA ILE A 78 12.91 -15.16 -12.41
C ILE A 78 14.07 -14.73 -13.29
N SER A 79 14.55 -13.51 -13.14
CA SER A 79 15.70 -13.02 -13.91
C SER A 79 16.95 -13.84 -13.63
N ILE A 80 17.82 -13.96 -14.61
CA ILE A 80 19.13 -14.62 -14.50
C ILE A 80 20.16 -13.67 -15.08
N ASP A 81 21.19 -13.37 -14.32
CA ASP A 81 22.26 -12.44 -14.74
C ASP A 81 21.73 -11.08 -15.23
N GLY A 82 20.64 -10.62 -14.60
CA GLY A 82 20.01 -9.34 -14.92
C GLY A 82 19.18 -9.33 -16.19
N LYS A 83 18.70 -10.49 -16.63
CA LYS A 83 17.86 -10.65 -17.83
C LYS A 83 16.70 -11.59 -17.58
N PHE A 84 15.60 -11.35 -18.29
CA PHE A 84 14.56 -12.35 -18.49
C PHE A 84 14.70 -12.99 -19.87
N ILE A 85 14.51 -14.29 -19.91
CA ILE A 85 14.42 -15.08 -21.14
C ILE A 85 13.01 -15.64 -21.21
N LEU A 86 12.22 -15.15 -22.16
CA LEU A 86 10.82 -15.55 -22.33
C LEU A 86 10.69 -16.34 -23.63
N ASP A 87 10.17 -17.56 -23.56
CA ASP A 87 9.88 -18.36 -24.74
C ASP A 87 8.37 -18.32 -25.03
N CYS A 88 8.02 -17.90 -26.25
CA CYS A 88 6.64 -17.78 -26.69
C CYS A 88 6.54 -18.20 -28.16
N ASP A 89 5.73 -19.21 -28.47
CA ASP A 89 5.45 -19.73 -29.80
C ASP A 89 6.72 -19.99 -30.63
N GLY A 90 7.76 -20.56 -29.99
CA GLY A 90 9.05 -20.86 -30.63
C GLY A 90 9.98 -19.65 -30.85
N HIS A 91 9.61 -18.49 -30.28
CA HIS A 91 10.44 -17.30 -30.27
C HIS A 91 10.96 -17.02 -28.85
N THR A 92 12.24 -16.68 -28.75
CA THR A 92 12.88 -16.30 -27.49
C THR A 92 13.02 -14.79 -27.43
N PHE A 93 12.49 -14.19 -26.37
CA PHE A 93 12.61 -12.76 -26.07
C PHE A 93 13.55 -12.56 -24.89
N ILE A 94 14.50 -11.64 -25.02
CA ILE A 94 15.42 -11.26 -23.95
C ILE A 94 15.08 -9.84 -23.51
N ILE A 95 14.80 -9.67 -22.22
CA ILE A 95 14.50 -8.36 -21.61
C ILE A 95 15.54 -8.10 -20.54
N ASP A 96 16.34 -7.04 -20.72
CA ASP A 96 17.29 -6.59 -19.72
C ASP A 96 16.54 -5.91 -18.56
N ILE A 97 16.91 -6.23 -17.31
CA ILE A 97 16.34 -5.54 -16.15
C ILE A 97 17.06 -4.20 -15.92
N PRO A 98 16.34 -3.16 -15.51
CA PRO A 98 16.97 -1.91 -15.10
C PRO A 98 17.85 -2.13 -13.86
N ARG A 99 19.07 -1.56 -13.86
CA ARG A 99 19.99 -1.68 -12.73
C ARG A 99 20.14 -0.33 -12.03
N TYR A 100 19.42 -0.13 -10.97
CA TYR A 100 19.56 1.01 -10.06
C TYR A 100 19.17 0.65 -8.64
N LYS A 101 19.71 1.35 -7.66
CA LYS A 101 19.39 1.14 -6.25
C LYS A 101 18.01 1.75 -5.94
N ARG A 102 17.05 0.89 -5.58
CA ARG A 102 15.75 1.34 -5.09
C ARG A 102 15.85 1.72 -3.60
N PRO A 103 15.13 2.77 -3.15
CA PRO A 103 15.00 3.03 -1.73
C PRO A 103 14.23 1.90 -1.04
N ASN A 104 14.68 1.50 0.17
CA ASN A 104 14.02 0.44 0.95
C ASN A 104 12.77 0.98 1.70
N ILE A 105 11.90 1.66 0.96
CA ILE A 105 10.61 2.18 1.42
C ILE A 105 9.57 1.96 0.32
N LYS A 106 8.29 2.06 0.67
CA LYS A 106 7.22 2.07 -0.34
C LYS A 106 7.46 3.22 -1.33
N ASN A 107 7.59 2.90 -2.61
CA ASN A 107 7.75 3.87 -3.68
C ASN A 107 7.23 3.31 -5.01
N ALA A 108 6.90 4.20 -5.95
CA ALA A 108 6.42 3.88 -7.28
C ALA A 108 7.46 4.23 -8.37
N SER A 109 8.74 4.38 -8.00
CA SER A 109 9.79 4.80 -8.94
C SER A 109 9.99 3.78 -10.04
N GLY A 110 9.87 4.20 -11.30
CA GLY A 110 10.26 3.53 -12.52
C GLY A 110 9.95 2.03 -12.63
N PRO A 111 10.43 1.35 -13.65
CA PRO A 111 10.41 -0.11 -13.70
C PRO A 111 11.13 -0.69 -12.49
N TYR A 112 10.60 -1.78 -11.95
CA TYR A 112 11.21 -2.43 -10.79
C TYR A 112 12.61 -2.93 -11.12
N SER A 113 13.53 -2.77 -10.18
CA SER A 113 14.91 -3.24 -10.33
C SER A 113 15.47 -3.76 -9.01
N SER A 114 16.49 -4.58 -9.09
CA SER A 114 17.34 -4.96 -7.97
C SER A 114 18.80 -4.91 -8.41
N MET A 115 19.69 -4.41 -7.53
CA MET A 115 21.12 -4.48 -7.75
C MET A 115 21.77 -5.74 -7.17
N GLU A 116 21.10 -6.38 -6.22
CA GLU A 116 21.69 -7.41 -5.35
C GLU A 116 21.00 -8.76 -5.45
N SER A 117 19.84 -8.81 -6.10
CA SER A 117 19.05 -10.05 -6.23
C SER A 117 18.35 -10.14 -7.56
N GLU A 118 18.04 -11.35 -7.97
CA GLU A 118 17.14 -11.62 -9.08
C GLU A 118 15.71 -11.16 -8.74
N ILE A 119 14.93 -10.81 -9.75
CA ILE A 119 13.55 -10.31 -9.60
C ILE A 119 12.57 -11.18 -10.38
N ASP A 120 11.33 -11.17 -9.96
CA ASP A 120 10.21 -11.78 -10.66
C ASP A 120 9.76 -10.91 -11.83
N PHE A 121 9.38 -11.53 -12.96
CA PHE A 121 8.92 -10.80 -14.14
C PHE A 121 7.67 -9.94 -13.86
N ILE A 122 6.76 -10.43 -13.03
CA ILE A 122 5.59 -9.64 -12.60
C ILE A 122 6.05 -8.35 -11.89
N ASP A 123 7.10 -8.41 -11.08
CA ASP A 123 7.62 -7.21 -10.42
C ASP A 123 8.17 -6.17 -11.40
N LEU A 124 8.80 -6.60 -12.50
CA LEU A 124 9.24 -5.71 -13.57
C LEU A 124 8.04 -5.04 -14.27
N ILE A 125 7.01 -5.81 -14.57
CA ILE A 125 5.89 -5.35 -15.40
C ILE A 125 4.96 -4.42 -14.62
N ILE A 126 4.67 -4.72 -13.34
CA ILE A 126 3.81 -3.85 -12.51
C ILE A 126 4.54 -2.53 -12.21
N GLY A 127 3.97 -1.43 -12.70
CA GLY A 127 4.56 -0.10 -12.58
C GLY A 127 5.51 0.27 -13.72
N SER A 128 5.52 -0.49 -14.82
CA SER A 128 6.34 -0.20 -15.99
C SER A 128 5.67 0.74 -17.01
N GLU A 129 4.43 1.14 -16.75
CA GLU A 129 3.66 2.08 -17.60
C GLU A 129 3.56 1.66 -19.08
N GLY A 130 3.59 0.34 -19.34
CA GLY A 130 3.44 -0.22 -20.68
C GLY A 130 4.73 -0.25 -21.51
N ILE A 131 5.89 0.04 -20.94
CA ILE A 131 7.18 0.08 -21.67
C ILE A 131 7.51 -1.29 -22.31
N PHE A 132 7.18 -2.39 -21.64
CA PHE A 132 7.50 -3.73 -22.10
C PHE A 132 6.37 -4.43 -22.85
N GLY A 133 5.14 -3.91 -22.75
CA GLY A 133 3.94 -4.50 -23.36
C GLY A 133 2.68 -4.15 -22.57
N LEU A 134 1.60 -4.86 -22.79
CA LEU A 134 0.29 -4.58 -22.23
C LEU A 134 -0.21 -5.73 -21.34
N ILE A 135 -0.75 -5.40 -20.16
CA ILE A 135 -1.47 -6.35 -19.33
C ILE A 135 -2.93 -6.39 -19.81
N THR A 136 -3.40 -7.55 -20.22
CA THR A 136 -4.77 -7.77 -20.69
C THR A 136 -5.67 -8.35 -19.61
N GLN A 137 -5.12 -9.22 -18.73
CA GLN A 137 -5.80 -9.79 -17.59
C GLN A 137 -4.86 -9.84 -16.38
N CYS A 138 -5.44 -9.92 -15.18
CA CYS A 138 -4.66 -10.14 -13.96
C CYS A 138 -5.48 -10.90 -12.92
N LYS A 139 -4.78 -11.62 -12.06
CA LYS A 139 -5.29 -12.28 -10.88
C LYS A 139 -4.66 -11.67 -9.64
N PHE A 140 -5.49 -11.30 -8.69
CA PHE A 140 -5.05 -10.73 -7.43
C PHE A 140 -5.21 -11.72 -6.28
N ASN A 141 -4.24 -11.71 -5.38
CA ASN A 141 -4.45 -12.20 -4.03
C ASN A 141 -5.32 -11.20 -3.26
N LEU A 142 -6.10 -11.71 -2.33
CA LEU A 142 -7.01 -10.93 -1.50
C LEU A 142 -6.61 -11.06 -0.02
N ALA A 143 -7.00 -10.08 0.78
CA ALA A 143 -6.82 -10.11 2.23
C ALA A 143 -8.14 -10.35 2.96
N GLU A 144 -8.06 -10.87 4.19
CA GLU A 144 -9.18 -10.89 5.12
C GLU A 144 -9.62 -9.45 5.40
N LYS A 145 -10.93 -9.20 5.29
CA LYS A 145 -11.48 -7.86 5.53
C LYS A 145 -11.60 -7.60 7.02
N PRO A 146 -11.03 -6.50 7.55
CA PRO A 146 -11.30 -6.08 8.91
C PRO A 146 -12.79 -5.85 9.14
N LYS A 147 -13.30 -6.26 10.30
CA LYS A 147 -14.70 -6.05 10.68
C LYS A 147 -14.98 -4.60 11.05
N LYS A 148 -13.98 -3.95 11.63
CA LYS A 148 -14.00 -2.55 12.08
C LYS A 148 -12.61 -1.95 11.98
N PHE A 149 -12.52 -0.65 12.14
CA PHE A 149 -11.26 0.06 12.29
C PHE A 149 -11.29 0.87 13.59
N LEU A 150 -10.13 1.05 14.21
CA LEU A 150 -9.90 2.09 15.19
C LEU A 150 -9.16 3.22 14.49
N ASP A 151 -9.79 4.38 14.42
CA ASP A 151 -9.25 5.56 13.77
C ASP A 151 -8.76 6.53 14.84
N LEU A 152 -7.47 6.84 14.82
CA LEU A 152 -6.81 7.71 15.80
C LEU A 152 -6.23 8.93 15.07
N PHE A 153 -6.46 10.10 15.62
CA PHE A 153 -5.78 11.32 15.19
C PHE A 153 -5.03 11.92 16.37
N LEU A 154 -3.71 11.97 16.27
CA LEU A 154 -2.80 12.52 17.25
C LEU A 154 -2.42 13.93 16.83
N ARG A 155 -2.67 14.91 17.70
CA ARG A 155 -2.11 16.24 17.57
C ARG A 155 -0.81 16.30 18.36
N LEU A 156 0.29 16.59 17.67
CA LEU A 156 1.64 16.51 18.19
C LEU A 156 2.28 17.90 18.18
N ASN A 157 3.15 18.15 19.15
CA ASN A 157 3.75 19.46 19.36
C ASN A 157 4.72 19.87 18.23
N ASN A 158 5.27 18.90 17.51
CA ASN A 158 6.19 19.14 16.42
C ASN A 158 6.47 17.86 15.62
N GLU A 159 7.14 18.03 14.47
CA GLU A 159 7.54 16.96 13.57
C GLU A 159 8.45 15.90 14.22
N ASN A 160 9.38 16.33 15.09
CA ASN A 160 10.27 15.37 15.78
C ASN A 160 9.48 14.39 16.64
N GLN A 161 8.38 14.82 17.25
CA GLN A 161 7.50 13.92 18.02
C GLN A 161 6.81 12.89 17.08
N ALA A 162 6.38 13.31 15.89
CA ALA A 162 5.82 12.41 14.90
C ALA A 162 6.84 11.34 14.44
N ILE A 163 8.07 11.77 14.17
CA ILE A 163 9.17 10.86 13.80
C ILE A 163 9.47 9.85 14.92
N ARG A 164 9.51 10.29 16.18
CA ARG A 164 9.75 9.41 17.33
C ARG A 164 8.62 8.38 17.50
N ILE A 165 7.36 8.78 17.29
CA ILE A 165 6.21 7.86 17.33
C ILE A 165 6.33 6.83 16.20
N TYR A 166 6.67 7.28 14.98
CA TYR A 166 6.89 6.37 13.85
C TYR A 166 7.98 5.35 14.16
N GLN A 167 9.13 5.78 14.66
CA GLN A 167 10.26 4.91 15.02
C GLN A 167 9.87 3.91 16.12
N PHE A 168 9.13 4.37 17.11
CA PHE A 168 8.61 3.51 18.17
C PHE A 168 7.68 2.43 17.62
N LEU A 169 6.68 2.81 16.80
CA LEU A 169 5.77 1.85 16.19
C LEU A 169 6.49 0.88 15.24
N PHE A 170 7.46 1.38 14.48
CA PHE A 170 8.28 0.55 13.61
C PHE A 170 9.00 -0.56 14.39
N ASN A 171 9.56 -0.22 15.57
CA ASN A 171 10.20 -1.20 16.44
C ASN A 171 9.20 -2.16 17.08
N GLU A 172 8.06 -1.67 17.59
CA GLU A 172 7.00 -2.51 18.18
C GLU A 172 6.41 -3.52 17.17
N PHE A 173 6.37 -3.15 15.90
CA PHE A 173 5.87 -4.01 14.82
C PHE A 173 6.99 -4.80 14.09
N ASN A 174 8.20 -4.83 14.64
CA ASN A 174 9.36 -5.50 14.04
C ASN A 174 9.58 -5.12 12.57
N GLY A 175 9.38 -3.85 12.24
CA GLY A 175 9.53 -3.29 10.89
C GLY A 175 8.33 -3.50 9.96
N ASP A 176 7.34 -4.33 10.32
CA ASP A 176 6.15 -4.56 9.47
C ASP A 176 5.02 -3.56 9.79
N MET A 177 5.14 -2.36 9.23
CA MET A 177 4.12 -1.32 9.37
C MET A 177 2.81 -1.64 8.65
N SER A 178 2.74 -2.69 7.83
CA SER A 178 1.52 -3.13 7.16
C SER A 178 0.48 -3.77 8.10
N GLN A 179 0.80 -3.86 9.39
CA GLN A 179 -0.16 -4.15 10.46
C GLN A 179 -1.17 -3.01 10.65
N LEU A 180 -0.87 -1.81 10.14
CA LEU A 180 -1.78 -0.69 10.07
C LEU A 180 -2.50 -0.64 8.73
N SER A 181 -3.74 -0.16 8.73
CA SER A 181 -4.49 0.12 7.51
C SER A 181 -4.17 1.50 6.93
N ALA A 182 -3.74 2.44 7.77
CA ALA A 182 -3.23 3.73 7.35
C ALA A 182 -2.25 4.30 8.39
N LEU A 183 -1.29 5.09 7.91
CA LEU A 183 -0.44 5.95 8.70
C LEU A 183 -0.12 7.20 7.87
N GLU A 184 -0.74 8.33 8.23
CA GLU A 184 -0.67 9.56 7.43
C GLU A 184 -0.20 10.74 8.27
N TYR A 185 0.74 11.50 7.72
CA TYR A 185 1.29 12.71 8.33
C TYR A 185 0.59 13.96 7.80
N PHE A 186 0.21 14.86 8.69
CA PHE A 186 -0.42 16.14 8.40
C PHE A 186 0.44 17.28 8.92
N GLY A 187 1.17 17.94 8.02
CA GLY A 187 1.89 19.16 8.36
C GLY A 187 0.95 20.34 8.64
N HIS A 188 1.42 21.35 9.37
CA HIS A 188 0.62 22.53 9.74
C HIS A 188 -0.16 23.14 8.57
N ASN A 189 0.44 23.24 7.39
CA ASN A 189 -0.19 23.85 6.21
C ASN A 189 -1.38 23.06 5.64
N CYS A 190 -1.54 21.78 6.01
CA CYS A 190 -2.67 20.95 5.57
C CYS A 190 -3.99 21.42 6.17
N GLN A 191 -3.98 22.11 7.32
CA GLN A 191 -5.18 22.50 8.05
C GLN A 191 -6.13 23.38 7.22
N LYS A 192 -5.64 24.17 6.28
CA LYS A 192 -6.46 24.99 5.40
C LYS A 192 -7.39 24.17 4.48
N TYR A 193 -7.09 22.88 4.30
CA TYR A 193 -7.89 21.92 3.53
C TYR A 193 -8.72 20.98 4.41
N MET A 194 -8.60 21.08 5.74
CA MET A 194 -9.33 20.25 6.69
C MET A 194 -10.68 20.91 7.02
N ASN A 195 -11.76 20.21 6.74
CA ASN A 195 -13.10 20.76 6.97
C ASN A 195 -13.50 20.75 8.45
N ASN A 196 -12.88 19.91 9.27
CA ASN A 196 -13.24 19.77 10.70
C ASN A 196 -12.31 20.60 11.58
N LYS A 197 -12.88 21.66 12.19
CA LYS A 197 -12.16 22.55 13.10
C LYS A 197 -11.58 21.85 14.34
N LYS A 198 -12.11 20.70 14.74
CA LYS A 198 -11.64 19.90 15.88
C LYS A 198 -10.16 19.45 15.72
N PHE A 199 -9.69 19.36 14.48
CA PHE A 199 -8.32 18.90 14.17
C PHE A 199 -7.37 20.05 13.82
N MET A 200 -7.78 21.29 14.02
CA MET A 200 -6.95 22.46 13.73
C MET A 200 -5.77 22.55 14.70
N PHE A 201 -4.63 22.93 14.16
CA PHE A 201 -3.41 23.15 14.92
C PHE A 201 -3.41 24.54 15.57
N SER A 202 -2.93 24.62 16.82
CA SER A 202 -2.91 25.84 17.60
C SER A 202 -1.74 26.77 17.22
N ASN A 203 -0.68 26.22 16.66
CA ASN A 203 0.50 26.97 16.23
C ASN A 203 1.21 26.29 15.05
N SER A 204 2.15 27.00 14.43
CA SER A 204 2.84 26.56 13.20
C SER A 204 3.79 25.36 13.36
N LYS A 205 4.08 24.95 14.58
CA LYS A 205 4.95 23.79 14.86
C LYS A 205 4.16 22.50 15.00
N GLU A 206 2.88 22.60 15.38
CA GLU A 206 2.02 21.43 15.56
C GLU A 206 1.78 20.71 14.23
N VAL A 207 1.71 19.40 14.33
CA VAL A 207 1.46 18.48 13.22
C VAL A 207 0.46 17.40 13.64
N GLY A 208 -0.16 16.73 12.67
CA GLY A 208 -1.07 15.62 12.91
C GLY A 208 -0.47 14.30 12.45
N LEU A 209 -0.83 13.24 13.15
CA LEU A 209 -0.59 11.88 12.73
C LEU A 209 -1.90 11.11 12.78
N TYR A 210 -2.38 10.63 11.65
CA TYR A 210 -3.53 9.76 11.56
C TYR A 210 -3.07 8.30 11.49
N ILE A 211 -3.68 7.46 12.32
CA ILE A 211 -3.39 6.03 12.39
C ILE A 211 -4.72 5.29 12.28
N GLN A 212 -4.82 4.37 11.32
CA GLN A 212 -5.95 3.46 11.21
C GLN A 212 -5.51 2.03 11.53
N VAL A 213 -6.14 1.45 12.55
CA VAL A 213 -5.82 0.12 13.06
C VAL A 213 -6.92 -0.86 12.66
N PRO A 214 -6.63 -1.94 11.92
CA PRO A 214 -7.62 -2.94 11.56
C PRO A 214 -8.03 -3.78 12.78
N ILE A 215 -9.32 -4.09 12.88
CA ILE A 215 -9.90 -4.94 13.92
C ILE A 215 -10.59 -6.14 13.25
N PHE A 216 -9.96 -7.29 13.34
CA PHE A 216 -10.51 -8.56 12.84
C PHE A 216 -11.38 -9.25 13.89
N ARG A 217 -11.04 -9.09 15.19
CA ARG A 217 -11.76 -9.65 16.34
C ARG A 217 -11.81 -8.63 17.49
N GLY A 218 -12.84 -8.71 18.31
CA GLY A 218 -13.02 -7.83 19.47
C GLY A 218 -13.78 -6.53 19.15
N SER A 219 -13.63 -5.54 20.02
CA SER A 219 -14.33 -4.25 19.95
C SER A 219 -13.36 -3.08 19.74
N ILE A 220 -13.89 -1.95 19.27
CA ILE A 220 -13.15 -0.68 19.18
C ILE A 220 -12.64 -0.27 20.57
N SER A 221 -13.47 -0.38 21.61
CA SER A 221 -13.09 -0.02 22.97
C SER A 221 -11.91 -0.82 23.51
N SER A 222 -11.90 -2.16 23.29
CA SER A 222 -10.75 -3.00 23.68
C SER A 222 -9.50 -2.58 22.94
N LYS A 223 -9.59 -2.38 21.63
CA LYS A 223 -8.44 -1.98 20.80
C LYS A 223 -7.93 -0.59 21.16
N SER A 224 -8.83 0.35 21.47
CA SER A 224 -8.47 1.70 21.95
C SER A 224 -7.69 1.63 23.27
N HIS A 225 -8.13 0.76 24.20
CA HIS A 225 -7.42 0.56 25.47
C HIS A 225 -6.00 0.01 25.25
N ASP A 226 -5.83 -0.98 24.36
CA ASP A 226 -4.50 -1.52 24.02
C ASP A 226 -3.58 -0.44 23.45
N TRP A 227 -4.11 0.41 22.57
CA TRP A 227 -3.35 1.50 21.97
C TRP A 227 -3.03 2.62 22.98
N SER A 228 -3.92 2.90 23.93
CA SER A 228 -3.63 3.81 25.03
C SER A 228 -2.44 3.31 25.87
N LYS A 229 -2.39 2.00 26.18
CA LYS A 229 -1.24 1.40 26.87
C LYS A 229 0.04 1.49 26.04
N LEU A 230 -0.06 1.28 24.72
CA LEU A 230 1.08 1.39 23.81
C LEU A 230 1.65 2.81 23.81
N PHE A 231 0.82 3.84 23.75
CA PHE A 231 1.26 5.22 23.81
C PHE A 231 1.87 5.57 25.17
N LEU A 232 1.32 5.09 26.30
CA LEU A 232 1.91 5.27 27.62
C LEU A 232 3.28 4.56 27.76
N LYS A 233 3.50 3.45 27.03
CA LYS A 233 4.81 2.82 26.94
C LYS A 233 5.81 3.68 26.16
N PHE A 234 5.35 4.38 25.12
CA PHE A 234 6.16 5.32 24.35
C PHE A 234 6.58 6.53 25.19
N ASP A 235 5.64 7.14 25.90
CA ASP A 235 5.85 8.29 26.76
C ASP A 235 4.78 8.30 27.86
N SER A 236 5.20 8.05 29.11
CA SER A 236 4.30 8.02 30.28
C SER A 236 3.64 9.35 30.58
N SER A 237 4.18 10.45 30.06
CA SER A 237 3.64 11.80 30.20
C SER A 237 2.71 12.23 29.08
N ILE A 238 2.45 11.33 28.09
CA ILE A 238 1.59 11.68 26.96
C ILE A 238 0.16 11.99 27.44
N ASP A 239 -0.33 13.12 27.03
CA ASP A 239 -1.73 13.46 27.28
C ASP A 239 -2.64 12.67 26.34
N LEU A 240 -3.27 11.62 26.85
CA LEU A 240 -4.20 10.79 26.10
C LEU A 240 -5.42 11.57 25.58
N SER A 241 -5.75 12.75 26.17
CA SER A 241 -6.81 13.61 25.65
C SER A 241 -6.45 14.28 24.31
N SER A 242 -5.16 14.33 23.99
CA SER A 242 -4.67 14.79 22.67
C SER A 242 -4.91 13.77 21.55
N ILE A 243 -5.28 12.54 21.90
CA ILE A 243 -5.60 11.45 20.98
C ILE A 243 -7.10 11.45 20.72
N ASN A 244 -7.50 11.83 19.53
CA ASN A 244 -8.90 11.80 19.15
C ASN A 244 -9.22 10.43 18.52
N VAL A 245 -10.18 9.71 19.11
CA VAL A 245 -10.81 8.54 18.48
C VAL A 245 -11.91 9.06 17.56
N LEU A 246 -11.85 8.69 16.26
CA LEU A 246 -12.71 9.22 15.22
C LEU A 246 -13.91 8.31 14.89
N ASN A 247 -14.00 7.18 15.55
CA ASN A 247 -15.05 6.20 15.31
C ASN A 247 -16.34 6.60 16.05
N ASP A 248 -17.14 7.43 15.45
CA ASP A 248 -18.53 7.72 15.85
C ASP A 248 -19.52 7.03 14.91
#